data_9a7aed878edecfc424fb430c1b0396b6
#
_entry.id   9a7aed878edecfc424fb430c1b0396b6
#
_cell.length_a   1.000
_cell.length_b   1.000
_cell.length_c   1.000
_cell.angle_alpha   90.00
_cell.angle_beta   90.00
_cell.angle_gamma   90.00
#
_symmetry.space_group_name_H-M   'P 1'
#
loop_
_entity.id
_entity.type
_entity.pdbx_description
1 polymer ?
#
loop_
_entity_poly.entity_id
_entity_poly.type
_entity_poly.pdbx_seq_one_letter_code
_entity_poly.pdbx_strand_id
1 'polypeptide(L)'
;HPDHAGVPYWAKKEFISTRKEVKECFLTFSELGISEYKWDWEGKFVDESVVDRLLHEHFEYFQKHPLGREKFLTFRLPNPKVETEFRLGRAFMGILSASSLAKQLGLPTPLFEVILPMCESAREMIEIEEAFAELASLKHRLYSLGNGTLKHIEVIPLFEQVETIMRSD
;
A
#
# COMPACT_ATOMS: atom_id res chain seq x y z
N HIS A 1 8.43 -11.07 -2.03
CA HIS A 1 7.78 -10.64 -0.80
C HIS A 1 8.79 -10.01 0.16
N PRO A 2 8.52 -8.89 0.84
CA PRO A 2 9.48 -8.22 1.74
C PRO A 2 9.92 -9.07 2.94
N ASP A 3 9.15 -10.08 3.32
CA ASP A 3 9.47 -11.00 4.42
C ASP A 3 10.21 -12.26 3.93
N HIS A 4 10.89 -12.19 2.81
CA HIS A 4 11.68 -13.31 2.33
C HIS A 4 12.81 -13.65 3.33
N ALA A 5 13.13 -14.93 3.42
CA ALA A 5 14.03 -15.48 4.43
C ALA A 5 15.53 -15.22 4.12
N GLY A 6 15.87 -14.48 3.09
CA GLY A 6 17.24 -14.27 2.69
C GLY A 6 17.56 -12.83 2.29
N VAL A 7 18.84 -12.49 2.32
CA VAL A 7 19.31 -11.19 1.82
C VAL A 7 19.35 -11.25 0.29
N PRO A 8 18.69 -10.33 -0.44
CA PRO A 8 18.74 -10.30 -1.89
C PRO A 8 20.17 -10.20 -2.41
N TYR A 9 20.44 -10.80 -3.57
CA TYR A 9 21.80 -10.86 -4.16
C TYR A 9 22.44 -9.47 -4.36
N TRP A 10 21.64 -8.42 -4.49
CA TRP A 10 22.10 -7.04 -4.65
C TRP A 10 22.29 -6.30 -3.31
N ALA A 11 21.89 -6.88 -2.18
CA ALA A 11 22.04 -6.29 -0.84
C ALA A 11 23.28 -6.86 -0.17
N LYS A 12 24.14 -5.96 0.33
CA LYS A 12 25.39 -6.33 1.03
C LYS A 12 25.22 -6.45 2.55
N LYS A 13 24.06 -6.13 3.10
CA LYS A 13 23.76 -6.10 4.56
C LYS A 13 22.42 -6.73 4.83
N GLU A 14 22.28 -7.33 6.01
CA GLU A 14 21.02 -7.93 6.46
C GLU A 14 19.88 -6.91 6.61
N PHE A 15 20.21 -5.67 7.00
CA PHE A 15 19.22 -4.61 7.11
C PHE A 15 18.95 -3.95 5.74
N ILE A 16 17.70 -4.02 5.31
CA ILE A 16 17.22 -3.43 4.05
C ILE A 16 16.52 -2.12 4.34
N SER A 17 17.01 -1.02 3.76
CA SER A 17 16.33 0.28 3.83
C SER A 17 15.17 0.35 2.84
N THR A 18 14.17 1.21 3.09
CA THR A 18 13.05 1.47 2.16
C THR A 18 13.51 1.70 0.73
N ARG A 19 14.59 2.44 0.52
CA ARG A 19 15.14 2.67 -0.84
C ARG A 19 15.56 1.38 -1.54
N LYS A 20 16.06 0.40 -0.80
CA LYS A 20 16.42 -0.90 -1.35
C LYS A 20 15.20 -1.76 -1.63
N GLU A 21 14.19 -1.69 -0.77
CA GLU A 21 12.91 -2.35 -1.00
C GLU A 21 12.19 -1.77 -2.24
N VAL A 22 12.23 -0.44 -2.45
CA VAL A 22 11.74 0.20 -3.68
C VAL A 22 12.45 -0.36 -4.92
N LYS A 23 13.77 -0.51 -4.85
CA LYS A 23 14.53 -1.14 -5.93
C LYS A 23 14.13 -2.60 -6.16
N GLU A 24 13.97 -3.38 -5.10
CA GLU A 24 13.52 -4.77 -5.18
C GLU A 24 12.14 -4.88 -5.81
N CYS A 25 11.21 -4.05 -5.37
CA CYS A 25 9.86 -3.95 -5.94
C CYS A 25 9.92 -3.68 -7.45
N PHE A 26 10.71 -2.70 -7.86
CA PHE A 26 10.90 -2.39 -9.28
C PHE A 26 11.50 -3.56 -10.08
N LEU A 27 12.55 -4.20 -9.58
CA LEU A 27 13.17 -5.36 -10.24
C LEU A 27 12.19 -6.54 -10.34
N THR A 28 11.37 -6.74 -9.33
CA THR A 28 10.33 -7.77 -9.34
C THR A 28 9.33 -7.54 -10.48
N PHE A 29 8.93 -6.31 -10.71
CA PHE A 29 8.05 -5.96 -11.82
C PHE A 29 8.76 -6.06 -13.18
N SER A 30 9.98 -5.52 -13.28
CA SER A 30 10.65 -5.30 -14.57
C SER A 30 11.44 -6.52 -15.06
N GLU A 31 12.15 -7.23 -14.18
CA GLU A 31 13.01 -8.36 -14.55
C GLU A 31 12.30 -9.70 -14.38
N LEU A 32 11.52 -9.88 -13.30
CA LEU A 32 10.82 -11.13 -13.05
C LEU A 32 9.45 -11.19 -13.70
N GLY A 33 8.95 -10.08 -14.25
CA GLY A 33 7.65 -10.00 -14.90
C GLY A 33 6.45 -10.17 -13.97
N ILE A 34 6.66 -10.16 -12.64
CA ILE A 34 5.59 -10.29 -11.65
C ILE A 34 4.60 -9.13 -11.80
N SER A 35 3.32 -9.41 -11.70
CA SER A 35 2.26 -8.40 -11.85
C SER A 35 1.87 -7.73 -10.54
N GLU A 36 2.09 -8.38 -9.39
CA GLU A 36 1.72 -7.86 -8.08
C GLU A 36 2.87 -7.98 -7.10
N TYR A 37 3.09 -6.91 -6.30
CA TYR A 37 4.07 -6.86 -5.22
C TYR A 37 3.36 -6.47 -3.93
N LYS A 38 3.45 -7.33 -2.90
CA LYS A 38 2.92 -7.03 -1.58
C LYS A 38 3.96 -6.22 -0.80
N TRP A 39 3.58 -5.03 -0.36
CA TRP A 39 4.38 -4.20 0.52
C TRP A 39 3.89 -4.28 1.96
N ASP A 40 4.81 -4.43 2.87
CA ASP A 40 4.49 -4.66 4.27
C ASP A 40 4.78 -3.44 5.14
N TRP A 41 3.72 -2.86 5.69
CA TRP A 41 3.81 -1.79 6.68
C TRP A 41 3.52 -2.27 8.11
N GLU A 42 2.99 -3.49 8.28
CA GLU A 42 2.75 -4.07 9.60
C GLU A 42 4.07 -4.27 10.33
N GLY A 43 4.16 -3.81 11.59
CA GLY A 43 5.36 -3.92 12.42
C GLY A 43 6.58 -3.14 11.90
N LYS A 44 6.43 -2.37 10.83
CA LYS A 44 7.53 -1.63 10.18
C LYS A 44 7.26 -0.12 10.13
N PHE A 45 8.28 0.63 9.78
CA PHE A 45 8.12 2.06 9.53
C PHE A 45 7.25 2.28 8.29
N VAL A 46 6.20 3.08 8.46
CA VAL A 46 5.36 3.52 7.33
C VAL A 46 6.07 4.66 6.61
N ASP A 47 6.62 4.37 5.43
CA ASP A 47 7.20 5.37 4.54
C ASP A 47 6.17 5.74 3.47
N GLU A 48 5.60 6.93 3.56
CA GLU A 48 4.58 7.43 2.65
C GLU A 48 5.13 7.70 1.23
N SER A 49 6.45 7.74 1.06
CA SER A 49 7.10 8.09 -0.20
C SER A 49 7.36 6.91 -1.14
N VAL A 50 6.95 5.71 -0.79
CA VAL A 50 7.23 4.49 -1.59
C VAL A 50 6.77 4.64 -3.03
N VAL A 51 5.50 4.99 -3.25
CA VAL A 51 4.93 5.14 -4.59
C VAL A 51 5.54 6.34 -5.32
N ASP A 52 5.76 7.43 -4.60
CA ASP A 52 6.40 8.63 -5.15
C ASP A 52 7.79 8.30 -5.72
N ARG A 53 8.58 7.50 -4.98
CA ARG A 53 9.90 7.04 -5.44
C ARG A 53 9.78 6.12 -6.65
N LEU A 54 8.88 5.14 -6.63
CA LEU A 54 8.66 4.25 -7.77
C LEU A 54 8.32 5.05 -9.03
N LEU A 55 7.38 5.98 -8.94
CA LEU A 55 6.94 6.77 -10.07
C LEU A 55 8.00 7.77 -10.56
N HIS A 56 8.78 8.40 -9.68
CA HIS A 56 9.82 9.33 -10.09
C HIS A 56 11.09 8.63 -10.61
N GLU A 57 11.55 7.58 -9.92
CA GLU A 57 12.79 6.88 -10.31
C GLU A 57 12.59 6.01 -11.57
N HIS A 58 11.35 5.57 -11.85
CA HIS A 58 11.04 4.63 -12.93
C HIS A 58 9.83 5.06 -13.78
N PHE A 59 9.66 6.35 -14.00
CA PHE A 59 8.48 6.94 -14.66
C PHE A 59 8.19 6.30 -16.02
N GLU A 60 9.18 6.17 -16.89
CA GLU A 60 9.02 5.59 -18.23
C GLU A 60 8.48 4.15 -18.22
N TYR A 61 8.86 3.39 -17.21
CA TYR A 61 8.38 2.03 -17.04
C TYR A 61 6.89 2.04 -16.63
N PHE A 62 6.53 2.81 -15.60
CA PHE A 62 5.16 2.86 -15.11
C PHE A 62 4.21 3.66 -16.02
N GLN A 63 4.72 4.45 -16.94
CA GLN A 63 3.90 5.02 -18.01
C GLN A 63 3.45 3.93 -19.01
N LYS A 64 4.30 2.94 -19.27
CA LYS A 64 3.99 1.80 -20.16
C LYS A 64 3.24 0.68 -19.43
N HIS A 65 3.54 0.46 -18.16
CA HIS A 65 2.99 -0.58 -17.29
C HIS A 65 2.41 0.05 -16.02
N PRO A 66 1.25 0.73 -16.09
CA PRO A 66 0.74 1.54 -15.01
C PRO A 66 0.42 0.73 -13.75
N LEU A 67 0.82 1.28 -12.58
CA LEU A 67 0.36 0.81 -11.28
C LEU A 67 -1.17 0.97 -11.17
N GLY A 68 -1.83 -0.03 -10.60
CA GLY A 68 -3.29 -0.08 -10.47
C GLY A 68 -4.01 -0.52 -11.74
N ARG A 69 -3.28 -0.91 -12.80
CA ARG A 69 -3.86 -1.41 -14.05
C ARG A 69 -3.15 -2.65 -14.60
N GLU A 70 -1.83 -2.63 -14.73
CA GLU A 70 -1.01 -3.76 -15.21
C GLU A 70 -0.08 -4.30 -14.13
N LYS A 71 0.34 -3.42 -13.25
CA LYS A 71 1.14 -3.74 -12.07
C LYS A 71 0.38 -3.31 -10.83
N PHE A 72 0.42 -4.15 -9.81
CA PHE A 72 -0.31 -3.93 -8.57
C PHE A 72 0.65 -3.88 -7.39
N LEU A 73 0.39 -2.93 -6.51
CA LEU A 73 1.13 -2.76 -5.27
C LEU A 73 0.12 -2.80 -4.12
N THR A 74 0.13 -3.88 -3.36
CA THR A 74 -0.83 -4.13 -2.29
C THR A 74 -0.14 -3.97 -0.94
N PHE A 75 -0.61 -3.02 -0.13
CA PHE A 75 -0.05 -2.75 1.19
C PHE A 75 -0.73 -3.56 2.28
N ARG A 76 0.06 -4.23 3.12
CA ARG A 76 -0.42 -4.74 4.40
C ARG A 76 -0.37 -3.61 5.42
N LEU A 77 -1.53 -3.20 5.90
CA LEU A 77 -1.70 -2.07 6.79
C LEU A 77 -1.23 -2.38 8.22
N PRO A 78 -0.80 -1.37 8.99
CA PRO A 78 -0.73 -1.48 10.43
C PRO A 78 -2.11 -1.76 11.03
N ASN A 79 -2.24 -2.80 11.84
CA ASN A 79 -3.50 -3.08 12.53
C ASN A 79 -3.67 -2.17 13.74
N PRO A 80 -4.74 -1.33 13.81
CA PRO A 80 -4.92 -0.38 14.90
C PRO A 80 -5.18 -1.01 16.26
N LYS A 81 -5.51 -2.32 16.33
CA LYS A 81 -5.64 -3.07 17.59
C LYS A 81 -4.28 -3.34 18.25
N VAL A 82 -3.23 -3.40 17.47
CA VAL A 82 -1.89 -3.80 17.91
C VAL A 82 -0.88 -2.65 17.79
N GLU A 83 -1.00 -1.87 16.73
CA GLU A 83 -0.07 -0.81 16.41
C GLU A 83 -0.65 0.57 16.75
N THR A 84 0.09 1.31 17.54
CA THR A 84 -0.26 2.65 18.01
C THR A 84 0.40 3.75 17.16
N GLU A 85 0.51 4.95 17.68
CA GLU A 85 1.26 6.07 17.11
C GLU A 85 0.74 6.58 15.75
N PHE A 86 -0.55 6.44 15.50
CA PHE A 86 -1.16 6.93 14.27
C PHE A 86 -0.59 6.32 12.97
N ARG A 87 -0.04 5.12 13.06
CA ARG A 87 0.59 4.43 11.90
C ARG A 87 -0.39 4.19 10.77
N LEU A 88 -1.60 3.73 11.10
CA LEU A 88 -2.67 3.53 10.11
C LEU A 88 -3.01 4.85 9.40
N GLY A 89 -3.14 5.95 10.13
CA GLY A 89 -3.39 7.27 9.53
C GLY A 89 -2.28 7.70 8.57
N ARG A 90 -1.01 7.42 8.90
CA ARG A 90 0.13 7.66 7.99
C ARG A 90 0.04 6.81 6.73
N ALA A 91 -0.33 5.55 6.85
CA ALA A 91 -0.54 4.67 5.70
C ALA A 91 -1.62 5.24 4.77
N PHE A 92 -2.76 5.67 5.31
CA PHE A 92 -3.83 6.32 4.55
C PHE A 92 -3.37 7.60 3.85
N MET A 93 -2.59 8.44 4.55
CA MET A 93 -2.03 9.65 3.94
C MET A 93 -1.08 9.32 2.79
N GLY A 94 -0.28 8.27 2.90
CA GLY A 94 0.58 7.78 1.83
C GLY A 94 -0.21 7.34 0.61
N ILE A 95 -1.27 6.55 0.80
CA ILE A 95 -2.16 6.10 -0.28
C ILE A 95 -2.83 7.31 -0.98
N LEU A 96 -3.36 8.24 -0.20
CA LEU A 96 -4.01 9.44 -0.74
C LEU A 96 -3.03 10.37 -1.48
N SER A 97 -1.79 10.48 -1.00
CA SER A 97 -0.74 11.27 -1.67
C SER A 97 -0.32 10.62 -2.97
N ALA A 98 -0.10 9.31 -2.99
CA ALA A 98 0.21 8.55 -4.18
C ALA A 98 -0.86 8.68 -5.27
N SER A 99 -2.14 8.64 -4.89
CA SER A 99 -3.26 8.87 -5.82
C SER A 99 -3.23 10.27 -6.43
N SER A 100 -2.88 11.28 -5.63
CA SER A 100 -2.77 12.67 -6.12
C SER A 100 -1.61 12.86 -7.07
N LEU A 101 -0.45 12.28 -6.76
CA LEU A 101 0.72 12.32 -7.63
C LEU A 101 0.45 11.62 -8.96
N ALA A 102 -0.09 10.41 -8.94
CA ALA A 102 -0.43 9.68 -10.15
C ALA A 102 -1.36 10.49 -11.06
N LYS A 103 -2.37 11.13 -10.48
CA LYS A 103 -3.27 12.03 -11.23
C LYS A 103 -2.52 13.21 -11.87
N GLN A 104 -1.59 13.84 -11.15
CA GLN A 104 -0.78 14.95 -11.69
C GLN A 104 0.10 14.48 -12.86
N LEU A 105 0.57 13.23 -12.80
CA LEU A 105 1.38 12.61 -13.85
C LEU A 105 0.54 12.01 -15.00
N GLY A 106 -0.79 12.10 -14.96
CA GLY A 106 -1.67 11.52 -15.97
C GLY A 106 -1.75 9.98 -15.91
N LEU A 107 -1.42 9.39 -14.76
CA LEU A 107 -1.43 7.95 -14.53
C LEU A 107 -2.72 7.51 -13.80
N PRO A 108 -3.12 6.21 -13.90
CA PRO A 108 -4.21 5.66 -13.12
C PRO A 108 -3.96 5.74 -11.62
N THR A 109 -4.99 5.53 -10.82
CA THR A 109 -4.87 5.37 -9.36
C THR A 109 -3.98 4.17 -9.04
N PRO A 110 -2.83 4.37 -8.37
CA PRO A 110 -1.82 3.32 -8.21
C PRO A 110 -2.16 2.31 -7.11
N LEU A 111 -2.96 2.71 -6.13
CA LEU A 111 -3.31 1.93 -4.95
C LEU A 111 -4.82 2.04 -4.70
N PHE A 112 -5.48 0.91 -4.56
CA PHE A 112 -6.92 0.85 -4.27
C PHE A 112 -7.29 -0.36 -3.40
N GLU A 113 -6.39 -1.32 -3.22
CA GLU A 113 -6.53 -2.51 -2.38
C GLU A 113 -5.50 -2.49 -1.26
N VAL A 114 -5.90 -2.94 -0.07
CA VAL A 114 -5.02 -3.04 1.10
C VAL A 114 -5.35 -4.32 1.87
N ILE A 115 -4.37 -4.88 2.57
CA ILE A 115 -4.55 -6.06 3.42
C ILE A 115 -4.66 -5.61 4.86
N LEU A 116 -5.72 -6.01 5.56
CA LEU A 116 -5.86 -5.87 7.01
C LEU A 116 -5.40 -7.16 7.69
N PRO A 117 -4.24 -7.16 8.37
CA PRO A 117 -3.76 -8.33 9.09
C PRO A 117 -4.59 -8.60 10.35
N MET A 118 -4.57 -9.83 10.83
CA MET A 118 -5.26 -10.26 12.06
C MET A 118 -6.74 -9.83 12.12
N CYS A 119 -7.40 -9.83 10.96
CA CYS A 119 -8.81 -9.51 10.85
C CYS A 119 -9.66 -10.58 11.53
N GLU A 120 -10.62 -10.18 12.34
CA GLU A 120 -11.50 -11.10 13.08
C GLU A 120 -12.98 -10.94 12.73
N SER A 121 -13.34 -9.84 12.05
CA SER A 121 -14.74 -9.56 11.71
C SER A 121 -14.89 -8.63 10.50
N ALA A 122 -16.01 -8.74 9.81
CA ALA A 122 -16.40 -7.80 8.76
C ALA A 122 -16.55 -6.36 9.26
N ARG A 123 -16.88 -6.18 10.53
CA ARG A 123 -17.00 -4.85 11.14
C ARG A 123 -15.66 -4.09 11.12
N GLU A 124 -14.55 -4.77 11.38
CA GLU A 124 -13.22 -4.17 11.32
C GLU A 124 -12.89 -3.66 9.93
N MET A 125 -13.24 -4.41 8.89
CA MET A 125 -13.05 -3.98 7.51
C MET A 125 -13.82 -2.69 7.22
N ILE A 126 -15.10 -2.65 7.61
CA ILE A 126 -15.97 -1.49 7.43
C ILE A 126 -15.40 -0.27 8.17
N GLU A 127 -14.96 -0.44 9.41
CA GLU A 127 -14.35 0.64 10.21
C GLU A 127 -13.08 1.22 9.55
N ILE A 128 -12.27 0.38 8.92
CA ILE A 128 -11.08 0.80 8.15
C ILE A 128 -11.48 1.59 6.89
N GLU A 129 -12.47 1.11 6.14
CA GLU A 129 -12.97 1.78 4.94
C GLU A 129 -13.61 3.15 5.28
N GLU A 130 -14.41 3.20 6.34
CA GLU A 130 -15.04 4.44 6.82
C GLU A 130 -13.98 5.46 7.27
N ALA A 131 -12.99 5.04 8.06
CA ALA A 131 -11.90 5.91 8.51
C ALA A 131 -11.08 6.45 7.33
N PHE A 132 -10.83 5.63 6.31
CA PHE A 132 -10.18 6.08 5.08
C PHE A 132 -11.03 7.13 4.35
N ALA A 133 -12.32 6.89 4.19
CA ALA A 133 -13.25 7.81 3.52
C ALA A 133 -13.35 9.16 4.22
N GLU A 134 -13.34 9.17 5.56
CA GLU A 134 -13.30 10.40 6.36
C GLU A 134 -12.02 11.20 6.11
N LEU A 135 -10.86 10.54 6.11
CA LEU A 135 -9.58 11.20 5.84
C LEU A 135 -9.49 11.71 4.40
N ALA A 136 -10.01 10.95 3.43
CA ALA A 136 -10.12 11.38 2.05
C ALA A 136 -11.01 12.63 1.90
N SER A 137 -12.12 12.68 2.64
CA SER A 137 -13.02 13.82 2.67
C SER A 137 -12.36 15.05 3.31
N LEU A 138 -11.62 14.86 4.39
CA LEU A 138 -10.84 15.93 5.03
C LEU A 138 -9.80 16.51 4.05
N LYS A 139 -9.02 15.64 3.38
CA LYS A 139 -8.06 16.05 2.36
C LYS A 139 -8.72 16.86 1.25
N HIS A 140 -9.87 16.41 0.76
CA HIS A 140 -10.60 17.11 -0.29
C HIS A 140 -11.03 18.52 0.13
N ARG A 141 -11.52 18.68 1.37
CA ARG A 141 -11.92 19.98 1.91
C ARG A 141 -10.73 20.95 2.07
N LEU A 142 -9.59 20.42 2.51
CA LEU A 142 -8.40 21.27 2.77
C LEU A 142 -7.70 21.72 1.48
N TYR A 143 -7.65 20.86 0.49
CA TYR A 143 -6.80 21.09 -0.69
C TYR A 143 -7.57 21.34 -1.99
N SER A 144 -8.90 21.40 -1.94
CA SER A 144 -9.78 21.70 -3.10
C SER A 144 -9.40 20.95 -4.38
N LEU A 145 -8.90 19.74 -4.25
CA LEU A 145 -8.46 18.90 -5.36
C LEU A 145 -9.69 18.47 -6.16
N GLY A 146 -9.76 18.89 -7.41
CA GLY A 146 -10.89 18.66 -8.30
C GLY A 146 -11.33 17.18 -8.41
N ASN A 147 -12.42 16.92 -9.11
CA ASN A 147 -13.02 15.60 -9.32
C ASN A 147 -11.99 14.52 -9.66
N GLY A 148 -12.06 13.35 -8.99
CA GLY A 148 -11.20 12.19 -9.28
C GLY A 148 -10.14 11.88 -8.21
N THR A 149 -10.32 12.32 -6.97
CA THR A 149 -9.53 11.83 -5.83
C THR A 149 -10.08 10.47 -5.37
N LEU A 150 -9.17 9.57 -4.99
CA LEU A 150 -9.51 8.30 -4.35
C LEU A 150 -10.35 8.58 -3.08
N LYS A 151 -11.53 7.98 -2.99
CA LYS A 151 -12.44 8.17 -1.86
C LYS A 151 -12.61 6.90 -1.04
N HIS A 152 -12.37 5.76 -1.64
CA HIS A 152 -12.56 4.45 -1.03
C HIS A 152 -11.34 3.58 -1.35
N ILE A 153 -11.07 2.64 -0.46
CA ILE A 153 -10.13 1.54 -0.66
C ILE A 153 -10.89 0.24 -0.47
N GLU A 154 -10.40 -0.82 -1.08
CA GLU A 154 -10.89 -2.18 -0.87
C GLU A 154 -10.02 -2.84 0.20
N VAL A 155 -10.64 -3.43 1.22
CA VAL A 155 -9.95 -4.09 2.32
C VAL A 155 -10.01 -5.60 2.14
N ILE A 156 -8.84 -6.22 2.02
CA ILE A 156 -8.67 -7.66 1.95
C ILE A 156 -8.41 -8.17 3.37
N PRO A 157 -9.31 -8.96 3.98
CA PRO A 157 -9.07 -9.48 5.32
C PRO A 157 -8.01 -10.59 5.29
N LEU A 158 -7.08 -10.54 6.22
CA LEU A 158 -6.13 -11.63 6.46
C LEU A 158 -6.46 -12.28 7.80
N PHE A 159 -7.06 -13.49 7.74
CA PHE A 159 -7.38 -14.30 8.89
C PHE A 159 -6.18 -15.16 9.24
N GLU A 160 -5.65 -14.98 10.45
CA GLU A 160 -4.43 -15.68 10.91
C GLU A 160 -4.71 -16.72 12.00
N GLN A 161 -5.89 -16.63 12.64
CA GLN A 161 -6.28 -17.56 13.69
C GLN A 161 -7.22 -18.64 13.15
N VAL A 162 -6.95 -19.90 13.53
CA VAL A 162 -7.77 -21.05 13.11
C VAL A 162 -9.23 -20.88 13.55
N GLU A 163 -9.46 -20.38 14.75
CA GLU A 163 -10.79 -20.13 15.30
C GLU A 163 -11.58 -19.12 14.48
N THR A 164 -10.90 -18.09 13.96
CA THR A 164 -11.52 -17.07 13.10
C THR A 164 -11.85 -17.65 11.73
N ILE A 165 -10.94 -18.43 11.16
CA ILE A 165 -11.15 -19.10 9.86
C ILE A 165 -12.35 -20.06 9.93
N MET A 166 -12.49 -20.79 11.04
CA MET A 166 -13.60 -21.73 11.24
C MET A 166 -14.96 -21.07 11.48
N ARG A 167 -14.99 -19.78 11.75
CA ARG A 167 -16.22 -18.98 12.00
C ARG A 167 -16.56 -18.01 10.88
N SER A 168 -15.74 -17.95 9.83
CA SER A 168 -15.91 -17.04 8.70
C SER A 168 -16.94 -17.54 7.69
N ASP A 169 -18.17 -17.81 8.18
CA ASP A 169 -19.32 -18.10 7.33
C ASP A 169 -20.03 -16.82 6.88
#